data_79f0665e8d4f0b075bac2415a92a5546
#
_entry.id   79f0665e8d4f0b075bac2415a92a5546
#
_cell.length_a   1.000
_cell.length_b   1.000
_cell.length_c   1.000
_cell.angle_alpha   90.00
_cell.angle_beta   90.00
_cell.angle_gamma   90.00
#
_symmetry.space_group_name_H-M   'P 1'
#
loop_
_entity.id
_entity.type
_entity.pdbx_description
1 polymer ?
#
loop_
_entity_poly.entity_id
_entity_poly.type
_entity_poly.pdbx_seq_one_letter_code
_entity_poly.pdbx_strand_id
1 'polypeptide(L)'
;MRPLNPIVISGREVLPLVEGGKGISISNGESSGAWAASGGVGTFSGVNADSYSEAGELIPQIYFGRTRRERHEELVAYAIAGGIQQARVAYERSNGQGRIHMNVLWEMAAAERVLHGVLEGARGLIHGVTCGAGMPYRIAEICARYGVYYYPIVSSGRAFRALWMRAYHKFQVWLGGVVYEDPWLAGGHNGITNSEDPLRPEPAYPRVRELRSLMLEFGLETTPIFMAGGVWYLREWSDWIGNPELGPIAFQFGTRPLLTQESPISDAWKRKLLTLQEGDVLLNRFSPTGFYSSAVLNDFLKELQQRSERQVAYTVEPVGEHVAPFNVGARGRLVYLTLHDRDSAQRWVADGFTEALRTPDSTLIFVTPPKALEIRTDQINCMGCLSACQFSNWAQNEAATTGKKTDPRSYCIQKTLQAIRHSDDVEFQLMFAGHNAYRFASDPFYANGYVPTVRELVERLQTGN
;
A
#
# COMPACT_ATOMS: atom_id res chain seq x y z
N MET A 1 -26.12 17.55 0.63
CA MET A 1 -24.66 17.77 0.72
C MET A 1 -24.33 19.20 0.25
N ARG A 2 -23.33 19.84 0.87
CA ARG A 2 -22.79 21.10 0.35
C ARG A 2 -22.16 20.89 -1.03
N PRO A 3 -22.19 21.87 -1.94
CA PRO A 3 -21.63 21.70 -3.28
C PRO A 3 -20.10 21.50 -3.23
N LEU A 4 -19.59 20.61 -4.08
CA LEU A 4 -18.16 20.39 -4.28
C LEU A 4 -17.65 21.44 -5.27
N ASN A 5 -17.19 22.57 -4.76
CA ASN A 5 -16.56 23.58 -5.60
C ASN A 5 -15.17 23.10 -6.04
N PRO A 6 -14.76 23.36 -7.29
CA PRO A 6 -13.39 23.14 -7.71
C PRO A 6 -12.38 23.86 -6.81
N ILE A 7 -11.23 23.24 -6.59
CA ILE A 7 -10.09 23.83 -5.87
C ILE A 7 -8.82 23.68 -6.71
N VAL A 8 -7.83 24.49 -6.40
CA VAL A 8 -6.55 24.42 -7.11
C VAL A 8 -5.74 23.22 -6.62
N ILE A 9 -5.47 22.29 -7.53
CA ILE A 9 -4.58 21.14 -7.32
C ILE A 9 -3.56 21.11 -8.45
N SER A 10 -2.29 21.05 -8.13
CA SER A 10 -1.18 21.08 -9.12
C SER A 10 -1.34 22.21 -10.14
N GLY A 11 -1.64 23.41 -9.65
CA GLY A 11 -1.71 24.63 -10.46
C GLY A 11 -2.95 24.74 -11.36
N ARG A 12 -4.00 23.95 -11.15
CA ARG A 12 -5.26 24.01 -11.92
C ARG A 12 -6.48 23.81 -11.04
N GLU A 13 -7.56 24.51 -11.32
CA GLU A 13 -8.87 24.24 -10.71
C GLU A 13 -9.43 22.92 -11.22
N VAL A 14 -9.69 21.99 -10.31
CA VAL A 14 -10.27 20.66 -10.58
C VAL A 14 -11.25 20.28 -9.48
N LEU A 15 -12.10 19.29 -9.74
CA LEU A 15 -12.94 18.70 -8.71
C LEU A 15 -12.06 18.16 -7.57
N PRO A 16 -12.43 18.39 -6.30
CA PRO A 16 -11.67 17.89 -5.14
C PRO A 16 -11.88 16.39 -4.90
N LEU A 17 -11.86 15.60 -5.99
CA LEU A 17 -12.02 14.16 -6.02
C LEU A 17 -10.76 13.52 -6.59
N VAL A 18 -10.13 12.66 -5.80
CA VAL A 18 -8.81 12.12 -6.09
C VAL A 18 -8.83 10.60 -6.06
N GLU A 19 -8.30 9.97 -7.09
CA GLU A 19 -7.99 8.54 -7.02
C GLU A 19 -6.79 8.33 -6.10
N GLY A 20 -6.91 7.45 -5.11
CA GLY A 20 -5.78 7.02 -4.29
C GLY A 20 -4.90 6.02 -5.04
N GLY A 21 -3.60 6.26 -5.08
CA GLY A 21 -2.66 5.36 -5.73
C GLY A 21 -2.57 4.01 -5.03
N LYS A 22 -2.71 2.92 -5.78
CA LYS A 22 -2.71 1.52 -5.31
C LYS A 22 -1.61 0.73 -6.00
N GLY A 23 -0.57 0.34 -5.23
CA GLY A 23 0.47 -0.58 -5.72
C GLY A 23 0.00 -2.04 -5.66
N ILE A 24 0.55 -2.97 -6.40
CA ILE A 24 1.45 -2.81 -7.54
C ILE A 24 0.58 -2.75 -8.79
N SER A 25 0.67 -1.61 -9.52
CA SER A 25 -0.08 -1.39 -10.78
C SER A 25 -1.61 -1.56 -10.70
N ILE A 26 -2.20 -1.50 -9.51
CA ILE A 26 -3.66 -1.58 -9.33
C ILE A 26 -4.33 -0.26 -9.71
N SER A 27 -3.68 0.88 -9.44
CA SER A 27 -3.98 2.13 -10.16
C SER A 27 -3.09 2.20 -11.38
N ASN A 28 -3.66 2.11 -12.54
CA ASN A 28 -2.96 2.15 -13.84
C ASN A 28 -3.24 3.44 -14.61
N GLY A 29 -2.66 3.58 -15.79
CA GLY A 29 -2.86 4.73 -16.67
C GLY A 29 -4.31 4.89 -17.12
N GLU A 30 -5.02 3.79 -17.41
CA GLU A 30 -6.42 3.80 -17.85
C GLU A 30 -7.35 4.37 -16.78
N SER A 31 -7.29 3.82 -15.57
CA SER A 31 -8.08 4.29 -14.43
C SER A 31 -7.77 5.77 -14.11
N SER A 32 -6.49 6.09 -13.99
CA SER A 32 -6.06 7.44 -13.62
C SER A 32 -6.39 8.48 -14.68
N GLY A 33 -6.23 8.13 -15.96
CA GLY A 33 -6.65 8.99 -17.07
C GLY A 33 -8.15 9.23 -17.10
N ALA A 34 -8.96 8.20 -16.81
CA ALA A 34 -10.41 8.33 -16.72
C ALA A 34 -10.87 9.23 -15.55
N TRP A 35 -10.19 9.16 -14.38
CA TRP A 35 -10.41 10.10 -13.27
C TRP A 35 -10.11 11.54 -13.67
N ALA A 36 -8.97 11.78 -14.32
CA ALA A 36 -8.61 13.09 -14.81
C ALA A 36 -9.59 13.59 -15.88
N ALA A 37 -10.01 12.76 -16.83
CA ALA A 37 -11.01 13.07 -17.84
C ALA A 37 -12.36 13.46 -17.24
N SER A 38 -12.68 12.96 -16.05
CA SER A 38 -13.88 13.30 -15.28
C SER A 38 -13.74 14.61 -14.47
N GLY A 39 -12.64 15.35 -14.63
CA GLY A 39 -12.40 16.64 -14.00
C GLY A 39 -11.74 16.59 -12.62
N GLY A 40 -11.43 15.40 -12.10
CA GLY A 40 -10.73 15.19 -10.83
C GLY A 40 -9.22 14.99 -10.99
N VAL A 41 -8.63 14.26 -10.05
CA VAL A 41 -7.21 13.90 -10.05
C VAL A 41 -7.08 12.38 -10.13
N GLY A 42 -6.52 11.88 -11.23
CA GLY A 42 -6.15 10.47 -11.35
C GLY A 42 -4.74 10.23 -10.82
N THR A 43 -4.53 9.13 -10.10
CA THR A 43 -3.23 8.82 -9.53
C THR A 43 -2.83 7.40 -9.89
N PHE A 44 -1.88 7.22 -10.80
CA PHE A 44 -1.35 5.90 -11.12
C PHE A 44 -0.25 5.47 -10.14
N SER A 45 -0.08 4.17 -9.99
CA SER A 45 0.98 3.61 -9.15
C SER A 45 2.32 3.63 -9.88
N GLY A 46 3.30 4.32 -9.31
CA GLY A 46 4.71 4.24 -9.68
C GLY A 46 5.47 3.14 -8.94
N VAL A 47 4.77 2.34 -8.11
CA VAL A 47 5.39 1.24 -7.36
C VAL A 47 5.48 0.02 -8.26
N ASN A 48 6.68 -0.25 -8.79
CA ASN A 48 6.98 -1.38 -9.68
C ASN A 48 5.95 -1.52 -10.81
N ALA A 49 5.63 -0.39 -11.45
CA ALA A 49 4.57 -0.28 -12.44
C ALA A 49 4.80 -1.22 -13.63
N ASP A 50 3.71 -1.73 -14.18
CA ASP A 50 3.77 -2.59 -15.37
C ASP A 50 3.93 -1.81 -16.66
N SER A 51 4.55 -2.47 -17.64
CA SER A 51 4.66 -2.03 -19.02
C SER A 51 3.78 -2.88 -19.94
N TYR A 52 3.39 -2.28 -21.07
CA TYR A 52 2.63 -2.96 -22.11
C TYR A 52 3.36 -2.82 -23.46
N SER A 53 3.18 -3.79 -24.34
CA SER A 53 3.65 -3.75 -25.72
C SER A 53 2.88 -2.69 -26.52
N GLU A 54 3.31 -2.41 -27.75
CA GLU A 54 2.57 -1.56 -28.69
C GLU A 54 1.17 -2.12 -29.02
N ALA A 55 0.99 -3.43 -28.89
CA ALA A 55 -0.31 -4.10 -29.05
C ALA A 55 -1.19 -4.04 -27.80
N GLY A 56 -0.74 -3.39 -26.72
CA GLY A 56 -1.45 -3.31 -25.43
C GLY A 56 -1.34 -4.56 -24.55
N GLU A 57 -0.46 -5.51 -24.90
CA GLU A 57 -0.23 -6.71 -24.11
C GLU A 57 0.74 -6.43 -22.96
N LEU A 58 0.45 -7.00 -21.80
CA LEU A 58 1.32 -6.91 -20.63
C LEU A 58 2.70 -7.49 -20.93
N ILE A 59 3.75 -6.72 -20.66
CA ILE A 59 5.13 -7.21 -20.73
C ILE A 59 5.46 -7.89 -19.39
N PRO A 60 5.68 -9.24 -19.39
CA PRO A 60 6.01 -9.95 -18.16
C PRO A 60 7.33 -9.47 -17.57
N GLN A 61 7.37 -9.26 -16.25
CA GLN A 61 8.60 -8.96 -15.54
C GLN A 61 9.35 -10.28 -15.26
N ILE A 62 10.32 -10.60 -16.11
CA ILE A 62 11.15 -11.80 -16.00
C ILE A 62 12.53 -11.40 -15.51
N TYR A 63 12.99 -12.06 -14.45
CA TYR A 63 14.26 -11.78 -13.80
C TYR A 63 15.30 -12.83 -14.16
N PHE A 64 16.41 -12.42 -14.79
CA PHE A 64 17.51 -13.29 -15.21
C PHE A 64 18.72 -13.19 -14.28
N GLY A 65 18.74 -12.19 -13.39
CA GLY A 65 19.81 -11.96 -12.45
C GLY A 65 20.06 -13.16 -11.52
N ARG A 66 21.30 -13.59 -11.40
CA ARG A 66 21.71 -14.71 -10.54
C ARG A 66 21.77 -14.30 -9.06
N THR A 67 22.08 -13.04 -8.81
CA THR A 67 22.11 -12.46 -7.47
C THR A 67 20.89 -11.60 -7.21
N ARG A 68 20.56 -11.37 -5.93
CA ARG A 68 19.48 -10.44 -5.54
C ARG A 68 19.72 -9.03 -6.04
N ARG A 69 20.99 -8.60 -6.12
CA ARG A 69 21.39 -7.28 -6.61
C ARG A 69 21.12 -7.13 -8.11
N GLU A 70 21.47 -8.13 -8.90
CA GLU A 70 21.19 -8.12 -10.34
C GLU A 70 19.66 -8.07 -10.60
N ARG A 71 18.88 -8.90 -9.90
CA ARG A 71 17.42 -8.86 -10.01
C ARG A 71 16.81 -7.53 -9.53
N HIS A 72 17.44 -6.87 -8.54
CA HIS A 72 17.04 -5.55 -8.12
C HIS A 72 17.25 -4.48 -9.21
N GLU A 73 18.35 -4.53 -9.95
CA GLU A 73 18.58 -3.63 -11.09
C GLU A 73 17.56 -3.86 -12.21
N GLU A 74 17.22 -5.10 -12.48
CA GLU A 74 16.14 -5.46 -13.43
C GLU A 74 14.78 -4.91 -12.97
N LEU A 75 14.44 -5.07 -11.70
CA LEU A 75 13.21 -4.52 -11.11
C LEU A 75 13.14 -2.99 -11.28
N VAL A 76 14.24 -2.29 -11.00
CA VAL A 76 14.28 -0.82 -11.14
C VAL A 76 14.08 -0.40 -12.58
N ALA A 77 14.68 -1.11 -13.53
CA ALA A 77 14.50 -0.85 -14.96
C ALA A 77 13.03 -1.06 -15.37
N TYR A 78 12.39 -2.15 -14.96
CA TYR A 78 10.96 -2.38 -15.19
C TYR A 78 10.10 -1.28 -14.55
N ALA A 79 10.38 -0.88 -13.31
CA ALA A 79 9.62 0.15 -12.61
C ALA A 79 9.68 1.51 -13.33
N ILE A 80 10.84 1.90 -13.85
CA ILE A 80 11.01 3.15 -14.60
C ILE A 80 10.25 3.07 -15.94
N ALA A 81 10.44 2.01 -16.71
CA ALA A 81 9.76 1.83 -17.99
C ALA A 81 8.24 1.81 -17.84
N GLY A 82 7.75 1.05 -16.85
CA GLY A 82 6.34 0.97 -16.53
C GLY A 82 5.76 2.31 -16.10
N GLY A 83 6.43 3.03 -15.18
CA GLY A 83 5.99 4.34 -14.73
C GLY A 83 5.87 5.37 -15.86
N ILE A 84 6.81 5.38 -16.80
CA ILE A 84 6.76 6.24 -17.98
C ILE A 84 5.55 5.89 -18.85
N GLN A 85 5.32 4.61 -19.09
CA GLN A 85 4.20 4.17 -19.92
C GLN A 85 2.84 4.46 -19.26
N GLN A 86 2.69 4.19 -17.96
CA GLN A 86 1.46 4.53 -17.23
C GLN A 86 1.16 6.03 -17.27
N ALA A 87 2.19 6.88 -17.17
CA ALA A 87 2.02 8.32 -17.29
C ALA A 87 1.52 8.73 -18.69
N ARG A 88 2.03 8.10 -19.76
CA ARG A 88 1.59 8.37 -21.14
C ARG A 88 0.12 7.97 -21.33
N VAL A 89 -0.23 6.75 -20.96
CA VAL A 89 -1.61 6.25 -21.04
C VAL A 89 -2.56 7.17 -20.26
N ALA A 90 -2.21 7.53 -19.01
CA ALA A 90 -3.02 8.43 -18.20
C ALA A 90 -3.20 9.81 -18.85
N TYR A 91 -2.14 10.36 -19.40
CA TYR A 91 -2.18 11.66 -20.08
C TYR A 91 -3.07 11.64 -21.34
N GLU A 92 -2.90 10.64 -22.20
CA GLU A 92 -3.70 10.44 -23.41
C GLU A 92 -5.18 10.26 -23.06
N ARG A 93 -5.47 9.40 -22.08
CA ARG A 93 -6.83 9.11 -21.62
C ARG A 93 -7.52 10.32 -20.97
N SER A 94 -6.75 11.22 -20.37
CA SER A 94 -7.28 12.41 -19.69
C SER A 94 -7.88 13.45 -20.64
N ASN A 95 -7.56 13.40 -21.92
CA ASN A 95 -7.95 14.39 -22.91
C ASN A 95 -7.61 15.85 -22.48
N GLY A 96 -6.50 16.02 -21.76
CA GLY A 96 -6.07 17.31 -21.23
C GLY A 96 -6.92 17.85 -20.07
N GLN A 97 -7.85 17.06 -19.55
CA GLN A 97 -8.68 17.40 -18.39
C GLN A 97 -8.00 17.03 -17.07
N GLY A 98 -8.51 17.52 -15.96
CA GLY A 98 -8.08 17.16 -14.61
C GLY A 98 -6.59 17.30 -14.35
N ARG A 99 -6.08 16.43 -13.46
CA ARG A 99 -4.66 16.32 -13.14
C ARG A 99 -4.25 14.85 -13.03
N ILE A 100 -3.00 14.57 -13.32
CA ILE A 100 -2.39 13.24 -13.24
C ILE A 100 -1.30 13.27 -12.20
N HIS A 101 -1.42 12.41 -11.22
CA HIS A 101 -0.41 12.18 -10.19
C HIS A 101 0.20 10.79 -10.30
N MET A 102 1.40 10.65 -9.78
CA MET A 102 2.11 9.38 -9.58
C MET A 102 2.19 9.09 -8.10
N ASN A 103 1.82 7.89 -7.68
CA ASN A 103 2.01 7.45 -6.29
C ASN A 103 3.29 6.62 -6.16
N VAL A 104 4.11 6.93 -5.17
CA VAL A 104 5.29 6.15 -4.80
C VAL A 104 5.29 5.85 -3.30
N LEU A 105 5.92 4.75 -2.92
CA LEU A 105 6.22 4.44 -1.53
C LEU A 105 7.68 4.79 -1.26
N TRP A 106 7.97 5.52 -0.18
CA TRP A 106 9.36 5.84 0.16
C TRP A 106 10.15 4.60 0.56
N GLU A 107 9.47 3.58 1.09
CA GLU A 107 10.02 2.27 1.44
C GLU A 107 10.15 1.30 0.25
N MET A 108 9.75 1.68 -0.96
CA MET A 108 10.09 0.90 -2.14
C MET A 108 11.59 1.02 -2.44
N ALA A 109 12.17 -0.04 -2.96
CA ALA A 109 13.57 -0.02 -3.31
C ALA A 109 13.86 0.96 -4.45
N ALA A 110 14.98 1.66 -4.35
CA ALA A 110 15.41 2.66 -5.30
C ALA A 110 14.36 3.74 -5.60
N ALA A 111 13.53 4.12 -4.62
CA ALA A 111 12.45 5.10 -4.78
C ALA A 111 12.92 6.37 -5.50
N GLU A 112 14.07 6.93 -5.11
CA GLU A 112 14.64 8.11 -5.75
C GLU A 112 15.02 7.86 -7.22
N ARG A 113 15.66 6.73 -7.52
CA ARG A 113 16.07 6.39 -8.90
C ARG A 113 14.84 6.21 -9.81
N VAL A 114 13.82 5.50 -9.32
CA VAL A 114 12.56 5.31 -10.06
C VAL A 114 11.89 6.66 -10.28
N LEU A 115 11.81 7.49 -9.24
CA LEU A 115 11.20 8.81 -9.33
C LEU A 115 11.92 9.70 -10.36
N HIS A 116 13.25 9.78 -10.30
CA HIS A 116 14.04 10.53 -11.29
C HIS A 116 13.86 9.99 -12.70
N GLY A 117 13.93 8.66 -12.89
CA GLY A 117 13.78 8.03 -14.20
C GLY A 117 12.40 8.27 -14.82
N VAL A 118 11.32 8.15 -14.02
CA VAL A 118 9.97 8.37 -14.50
C VAL A 118 9.70 9.86 -14.78
N LEU A 119 10.08 10.77 -13.87
CA LEU A 119 9.86 12.21 -14.07
C LEU A 119 10.66 12.76 -15.26
N GLU A 120 11.84 12.22 -15.53
CA GLU A 120 12.60 12.57 -16.73
C GLU A 120 11.97 12.00 -18.02
N GLY A 121 11.61 10.71 -18.02
CA GLY A 121 11.07 10.04 -19.22
C GLY A 121 9.62 10.39 -19.55
N ALA A 122 8.86 10.89 -18.56
CA ALA A 122 7.47 11.35 -18.70
C ALA A 122 7.33 12.86 -18.43
N ARG A 123 8.34 13.65 -18.78
CA ARG A 123 8.39 15.10 -18.52
C ARG A 123 7.16 15.82 -19.08
N GLY A 124 6.49 16.58 -18.23
CA GLY A 124 5.27 17.35 -18.57
C GLY A 124 3.97 16.54 -18.56
N LEU A 125 4.02 15.22 -18.35
CA LEU A 125 2.82 14.37 -18.28
C LEU A 125 2.30 14.18 -16.86
N ILE A 126 3.19 14.30 -15.86
CA ILE A 126 2.88 14.13 -14.43
C ILE A 126 2.84 15.51 -13.79
N HIS A 127 1.75 15.80 -13.09
CA HIS A 127 1.52 17.11 -12.45
C HIS A 127 1.81 17.09 -10.96
N GLY A 128 1.75 15.91 -10.32
CA GLY A 128 2.00 15.74 -8.90
C GLY A 128 2.53 14.35 -8.55
N VAL A 129 3.22 14.26 -7.41
CA VAL A 129 3.69 12.99 -6.85
C VAL A 129 3.18 12.86 -5.43
N THR A 130 2.39 11.80 -5.15
CA THR A 130 2.00 11.42 -3.79
C THR A 130 2.99 10.41 -3.23
N CYS A 131 3.40 10.60 -1.98
CA CYS A 131 4.39 9.73 -1.35
C CYS A 131 4.09 9.49 0.12
N GLY A 132 4.03 8.23 0.50
CA GLY A 132 3.88 7.77 1.88
C GLY A 132 4.80 6.60 2.20
N ALA A 133 4.45 5.85 3.25
CA ALA A 133 5.19 4.70 3.78
C ALA A 133 6.67 5.04 4.06
N GLY A 134 6.90 5.75 5.15
CA GLY A 134 8.20 6.25 5.59
C GLY A 134 8.25 7.77 5.71
N MET A 135 9.45 8.32 5.78
CA MET A 135 9.67 9.77 5.93
C MET A 135 10.34 10.34 4.67
N PRO A 136 9.56 10.72 3.63
CA PRO A 136 10.10 11.10 2.32
C PRO A 136 10.68 12.52 2.30
N TYR A 137 11.72 12.77 3.08
CA TYR A 137 12.33 14.11 3.19
C TYR A 137 12.78 14.70 1.85
N ARG A 138 13.28 13.85 0.92
CA ARG A 138 13.85 14.32 -0.34
C ARG A 138 12.86 14.45 -1.48
N ILE A 139 11.61 14.03 -1.29
CA ILE A 139 10.61 14.13 -2.38
C ILE A 139 10.38 15.57 -2.82
N ALA A 140 10.40 16.53 -1.87
CA ALA A 140 10.21 17.95 -2.15
C ALA A 140 11.29 18.50 -3.08
N GLU A 141 12.57 18.18 -2.81
CA GLU A 141 13.71 18.55 -3.65
C GLU A 141 13.62 17.93 -5.05
N ILE A 142 13.30 16.64 -5.11
CA ILE A 142 13.19 15.92 -6.38
C ILE A 142 12.05 16.50 -7.22
N CYS A 143 10.87 16.66 -6.66
CA CYS A 143 9.72 17.21 -7.40
C CYS A 143 9.98 18.66 -7.86
N ALA A 144 10.56 19.50 -7.01
CA ALA A 144 10.94 20.87 -7.37
C ALA A 144 11.90 20.92 -8.57
N ARG A 145 12.87 19.99 -8.67
CA ARG A 145 13.80 19.90 -9.79
C ARG A 145 13.11 19.65 -11.14
N TYR A 146 11.99 18.95 -11.15
CA TYR A 146 11.23 18.66 -12.36
C TYR A 146 10.03 19.57 -12.58
N GLY A 147 9.79 20.55 -11.68
CA GLY A 147 8.64 21.44 -11.76
C GLY A 147 7.31 20.73 -11.52
N VAL A 148 7.30 19.71 -10.64
CA VAL A 148 6.14 18.89 -10.30
C VAL A 148 5.78 19.11 -8.83
N TYR A 149 4.49 19.14 -8.51
CA TYR A 149 4.03 19.28 -7.13
C TYR A 149 4.21 17.98 -6.34
N TYR A 150 4.45 18.08 -5.01
CA TYR A 150 4.53 16.92 -4.14
C TYR A 150 3.42 16.94 -3.07
N TYR A 151 2.99 15.74 -2.69
CA TYR A 151 1.87 15.48 -1.78
C TYR A 151 2.30 14.41 -0.76
N PRO A 152 2.84 14.81 0.41
CA PRO A 152 3.19 13.83 1.44
C PRO A 152 1.93 13.21 2.02
N ILE A 153 1.97 11.88 2.24
CA ILE A 153 0.94 11.14 2.95
C ILE A 153 1.37 11.00 4.40
N VAL A 154 0.55 11.48 5.32
CA VAL A 154 0.79 11.46 6.76
C VAL A 154 -0.45 11.02 7.52
N SER A 155 -0.28 10.40 8.67
CA SER A 155 -1.35 10.01 9.59
C SER A 155 -1.50 10.96 10.78
N SER A 156 -0.62 11.97 10.92
CA SER A 156 -0.64 12.90 12.05
C SER A 156 0.04 14.23 11.74
N GLY A 157 -0.35 15.28 12.45
CA GLY A 157 0.31 16.59 12.41
C GLY A 157 1.79 16.49 12.80
N ARG A 158 2.13 15.64 13.76
CA ARG A 158 3.54 15.40 14.18
C ARG A 158 4.41 14.91 13.02
N ALA A 159 3.91 13.99 12.21
CA ALA A 159 4.64 13.49 11.03
C ALA A 159 4.86 14.62 10.01
N PHE A 160 3.83 15.43 9.73
CA PHE A 160 3.96 16.58 8.85
C PHE A 160 4.96 17.62 9.39
N ARG A 161 4.89 17.96 10.69
CA ARG A 161 5.86 18.87 11.32
C ARG A 161 7.31 18.41 11.12
N ALA A 162 7.58 17.12 11.30
CA ALA A 162 8.92 16.57 11.11
C ALA A 162 9.42 16.73 9.66
N LEU A 163 8.56 16.45 8.66
CA LEU A 163 8.87 16.63 7.25
C LEU A 163 9.09 18.10 6.90
N TRP A 164 8.22 18.98 7.39
CA TRP A 164 8.30 20.43 7.18
C TRP A 164 9.59 21.01 7.73
N MET A 165 9.85 20.82 9.01
CA MET A 165 11.00 21.39 9.69
C MET A 165 12.32 20.88 9.11
N ARG A 166 12.38 19.65 8.63
CA ARG A 166 13.62 19.08 8.08
C ARG A 166 13.88 19.48 6.64
N ALA A 167 12.85 19.56 5.79
CA ALA A 167 13.05 19.70 4.35
C ALA A 167 12.04 20.59 3.63
N TYR A 168 10.73 20.43 3.90
CA TYR A 168 9.69 20.91 3.00
C TYR A 168 9.55 22.44 2.98
N HIS A 169 9.86 23.13 4.08
CA HIS A 169 9.87 24.60 4.15
C HIS A 169 10.75 25.24 3.07
N LYS A 170 11.77 24.54 2.56
CA LYS A 170 12.66 25.01 1.50
C LYS A 170 12.02 24.94 0.10
N PHE A 171 11.00 24.13 -0.04
CA PHE A 171 10.33 23.81 -1.31
C PHE A 171 8.82 24.06 -1.24
N GLN A 172 8.40 24.98 -0.39
CA GLN A 172 7.00 25.30 -0.11
C GLN A 172 6.18 25.57 -1.39
N VAL A 173 6.75 26.22 -2.38
CA VAL A 173 6.09 26.56 -3.67
C VAL A 173 5.60 25.30 -4.40
N TRP A 174 6.24 24.16 -4.19
CA TRP A 174 5.91 22.90 -4.83
C TRP A 174 5.05 21.99 -3.97
N LEU A 175 4.71 22.39 -2.74
CA LEU A 175 3.77 21.64 -1.90
C LEU A 175 2.35 21.82 -2.45
N GLY A 176 1.82 20.81 -3.13
CA GLY A 176 0.49 20.85 -3.72
C GLY A 176 -0.65 20.55 -2.75
N GLY A 177 -0.35 19.90 -1.64
CA GLY A 177 -1.29 19.53 -0.59
C GLY A 177 -0.69 18.53 0.38
N VAL A 178 -1.42 18.24 1.46
CA VAL A 178 -1.06 17.22 2.44
C VAL A 178 -2.14 16.14 2.47
N VAL A 179 -1.78 14.89 2.21
CA VAL A 179 -2.72 13.77 2.31
C VAL A 179 -2.73 13.30 3.76
N TYR A 180 -3.85 13.52 4.45
CA TYR A 180 -4.11 12.86 5.73
C TYR A 180 -4.74 11.51 5.44
N GLU A 181 -4.02 10.45 5.78
CA GLU A 181 -4.51 9.08 5.65
C GLU A 181 -4.93 8.56 7.03
N ASP A 182 -6.22 8.21 7.15
CA ASP A 182 -6.75 7.65 8.39
C ASP A 182 -6.12 6.29 8.66
N PRO A 183 -5.36 6.13 9.77
CA PRO A 183 -4.57 4.93 9.98
C PRO A 183 -5.39 3.68 10.33
N TRP A 184 -6.65 3.81 10.74
CA TRP A 184 -7.53 2.68 11.05
C TRP A 184 -8.43 2.29 9.87
N LEU A 185 -8.87 3.28 9.06
CA LEU A 185 -9.87 3.06 8.01
C LEU A 185 -9.28 2.89 6.62
N ALA A 186 -8.04 3.35 6.39
CA ALA A 186 -7.39 3.23 5.09
C ALA A 186 -7.01 1.79 4.75
N GLY A 187 -7.06 1.47 3.46
CA GLY A 187 -6.55 0.21 2.92
C GLY A 187 -5.05 0.26 2.66
N GLY A 188 -4.40 -0.91 2.63
CA GLY A 188 -2.96 -0.99 2.43
C GLY A 188 -2.16 -0.62 3.67
N HIS A 189 -0.90 -0.22 3.47
CA HIS A 189 -0.05 0.24 4.56
C HIS A 189 -0.56 1.56 5.10
N ASN A 190 -0.72 1.64 6.39
CA ASN A 190 -1.21 2.82 7.09
C ASN A 190 -0.19 3.33 8.11
N GLY A 191 -0.44 4.50 8.64
CA GLY A 191 0.51 5.19 9.50
C GLY A 191 0.29 4.98 10.99
N ILE A 192 -0.34 3.88 11.44
CA ILE A 192 -0.44 3.56 12.87
C ILE A 192 0.95 3.47 13.47
N THR A 193 1.19 4.26 14.51
CA THR A 193 2.45 4.30 15.25
C THR A 193 2.36 3.42 16.50
N ASN A 194 3.52 3.17 17.14
CA ASN A 194 3.55 2.39 18.38
C ASN A 194 2.86 3.10 19.58
N SER A 195 2.52 4.37 19.45
CA SER A 195 1.79 5.13 20.48
C SER A 195 0.28 5.09 20.29
N GLU A 196 -0.21 4.55 19.20
CA GLU A 196 -1.63 4.43 18.88
C GLU A 196 -2.10 2.98 19.08
N ASP A 197 -3.31 2.82 19.61
CA ASP A 197 -3.91 1.50 19.78
C ASP A 197 -4.63 1.09 18.50
N PRO A 198 -4.19 0.03 17.79
CA PRO A 198 -4.83 -0.43 16.56
C PRO A 198 -6.29 -0.89 16.78
N LEU A 199 -6.68 -1.21 18.02
CA LEU A 199 -8.03 -1.66 18.37
C LEU A 199 -8.95 -0.52 18.82
N ARG A 200 -8.43 0.72 18.90
CA ARG A 200 -9.19 1.90 19.35
C ARG A 200 -9.10 3.02 18.33
N PRO A 201 -9.92 2.96 17.25
CA PRO A 201 -9.96 4.01 16.25
C PRO A 201 -10.29 5.37 16.85
N GLU A 202 -9.57 6.41 16.44
CA GLU A 202 -9.84 7.78 16.80
C GLU A 202 -10.57 8.51 15.67
N PRO A 203 -11.48 9.46 15.98
CA PRO A 203 -12.14 10.25 14.95
C PRO A 203 -11.14 11.07 14.11
N ALA A 204 -11.33 11.09 12.79
CA ALA A 204 -10.47 11.81 11.87
C ALA A 204 -10.54 13.34 12.04
N TYR A 205 -11.73 13.89 12.39
CA TYR A 205 -11.93 15.34 12.44
C TYR A 205 -10.96 16.09 13.37
N PRO A 206 -10.79 15.69 14.66
CA PRO A 206 -9.82 16.33 15.53
C PRO A 206 -8.38 16.28 15.01
N ARG A 207 -8.00 15.18 14.39
CA ARG A 207 -6.64 14.96 13.87
C ARG A 207 -6.38 15.84 12.64
N VAL A 208 -7.35 15.96 11.73
CA VAL A 208 -7.25 16.84 10.57
C VAL A 208 -7.29 18.32 10.96
N ARG A 209 -8.08 18.68 11.96
CA ARG A 209 -8.08 20.05 12.52
C ARG A 209 -6.73 20.41 13.15
N GLU A 210 -6.10 19.48 13.88
CA GLU A 210 -4.74 19.67 14.39
C GLU A 210 -3.73 19.87 13.27
N LEU A 211 -3.80 19.03 12.22
CA LEU A 211 -2.96 19.18 11.04
C LEU A 211 -3.18 20.54 10.38
N ARG A 212 -4.42 21.00 10.22
CA ARG A 212 -4.74 22.33 9.66
C ARG A 212 -4.16 23.46 10.52
N SER A 213 -4.32 23.38 11.85
CA SER A 213 -3.75 24.37 12.77
C SER A 213 -2.24 24.51 12.58
N LEU A 214 -1.56 23.37 12.46
CA LEU A 214 -0.13 23.33 12.18
C LEU A 214 0.22 23.91 10.80
N MET A 215 -0.56 23.63 9.77
CA MET A 215 -0.36 24.19 8.43
C MET A 215 -0.53 25.72 8.43
N LEU A 216 -1.47 26.25 9.22
CA LEU A 216 -1.64 27.69 9.41
C LEU A 216 -0.41 28.34 10.07
N GLU A 217 0.18 27.70 11.09
CA GLU A 217 1.44 28.15 11.71
C GLU A 217 2.58 28.27 10.67
N PHE A 218 2.53 27.50 9.61
CA PHE A 218 3.54 27.48 8.55
C PHE A 218 3.19 28.34 7.34
N GLY A 219 2.09 29.12 7.36
CA GLY A 219 1.65 29.96 6.26
C GLY A 219 1.10 29.19 5.07
N LEU A 220 0.39 28.07 5.33
CA LEU A 220 -0.16 27.16 4.33
C LEU A 220 -1.70 27.22 4.28
N GLU A 221 -2.29 28.40 4.42
CA GLU A 221 -3.74 28.62 4.53
C GLU A 221 -4.50 28.08 3.31
N THR A 222 -3.93 28.26 2.12
CA THR A 222 -4.56 27.88 0.84
C THR A 222 -4.20 26.47 0.38
N THR A 223 -3.23 25.81 1.05
CA THR A 223 -2.78 24.47 0.70
C THR A 223 -3.84 23.44 1.11
N PRO A 224 -4.39 22.63 0.20
CA PRO A 224 -5.46 21.69 0.54
C PRO A 224 -4.97 20.53 1.40
N ILE A 225 -5.87 19.99 2.23
CA ILE A 225 -5.72 18.68 2.85
C ILE A 225 -6.56 17.68 2.05
N PHE A 226 -5.98 16.52 1.76
CA PHE A 226 -6.65 15.41 1.09
C PHE A 226 -7.04 14.40 2.17
N MET A 227 -8.35 14.27 2.43
CA MET A 227 -8.84 13.25 3.35
C MET A 227 -8.85 11.88 2.66
N ALA A 228 -8.04 10.96 3.15
CA ALA A 228 -7.92 9.59 2.68
C ALA A 228 -8.25 8.58 3.80
N GLY A 229 -8.85 7.47 3.42
CA GLY A 229 -9.30 6.43 4.37
C GLY A 229 -10.68 6.71 4.93
N GLY A 230 -11.55 5.70 4.85
CA GLY A 230 -12.92 5.76 5.36
C GLY A 230 -13.93 6.55 4.53
N VAL A 231 -13.51 7.28 3.50
CA VAL A 231 -14.43 8.04 2.65
C VAL A 231 -15.19 7.11 1.74
N TRP A 232 -16.54 7.17 1.81
CA TRP A 232 -17.43 6.40 0.96
C TRP A 232 -18.51 7.28 0.33
N TYR A 233 -19.52 7.72 1.11
CA TYR A 233 -20.53 8.68 0.69
C TYR A 233 -20.11 10.09 1.09
N LEU A 234 -20.01 11.02 0.15
CA LEU A 234 -19.62 12.40 0.47
C LEU A 234 -20.66 13.17 1.27
N ARG A 235 -21.93 12.72 1.25
CA ARG A 235 -22.96 13.29 2.15
C ARG A 235 -22.62 13.11 3.63
N GLU A 236 -21.89 12.05 3.99
CA GLU A 236 -21.42 11.81 5.36
C GLU A 236 -20.31 12.79 5.78
N TRP A 237 -19.69 13.44 4.79
CA TRP A 237 -18.61 14.42 4.96
C TRP A 237 -19.05 15.85 4.65
N SER A 238 -20.38 16.10 4.58
CA SER A 238 -20.93 17.39 4.18
C SER A 238 -20.42 18.56 5.05
N ASP A 239 -20.19 18.32 6.34
CA ASP A 239 -19.68 19.33 7.28
C ASP A 239 -18.19 19.65 7.11
N TRP A 240 -17.47 18.86 6.33
CA TRP A 240 -16.08 19.11 5.99
C TRP A 240 -15.95 20.02 4.76
N ILE A 241 -16.95 19.98 3.87
CA ILE A 241 -16.94 20.75 2.61
C ILE A 241 -17.20 22.21 2.93
N GLY A 242 -16.27 23.10 2.53
CA GLY A 242 -16.37 24.54 2.80
C GLY A 242 -16.35 24.87 4.30
N ASN A 243 -15.72 24.05 5.11
CA ASN A 243 -15.55 24.28 6.54
C ASN A 243 -14.34 25.21 6.77
N PRO A 244 -14.53 26.39 7.37
CA PRO A 244 -13.43 27.34 7.59
C PRO A 244 -12.36 26.84 8.57
N GLU A 245 -12.71 25.93 9.50
CA GLU A 245 -11.72 25.32 10.41
C GLU A 245 -10.78 24.38 9.69
N LEU A 246 -11.24 23.73 8.61
CA LEU A 246 -10.46 22.76 7.85
C LEU A 246 -9.78 23.37 6.62
N GLY A 247 -10.26 24.55 6.15
CA GLY A 247 -9.79 25.16 4.92
C GLY A 247 -10.12 24.33 3.68
N PRO A 248 -9.33 24.43 2.58
CA PRO A 248 -9.57 23.64 1.38
C PRO A 248 -9.39 22.14 1.67
N ILE A 249 -10.43 21.34 1.34
CA ILE A 249 -10.43 19.88 1.50
C ILE A 249 -10.69 19.21 0.15
N ALA A 250 -9.93 18.16 -0.16
CA ALA A 250 -10.20 17.20 -1.21
C ALA A 250 -10.43 15.80 -0.59
N PHE A 251 -11.10 14.92 -1.31
CA PHE A 251 -11.38 13.56 -0.88
C PHE A 251 -10.67 12.56 -1.77
N GLN A 252 -9.92 11.64 -1.16
CA GLN A 252 -9.16 10.60 -1.86
C GLN A 252 -9.80 9.24 -1.65
N PHE A 253 -10.02 8.52 -2.74
CA PHE A 253 -10.66 7.21 -2.78
C PHE A 253 -9.65 6.13 -3.17
N GLY A 254 -9.32 5.23 -2.24
CA GLY A 254 -8.48 4.06 -2.51
C GLY A 254 -9.31 2.83 -2.88
N THR A 255 -10.38 2.56 -2.14
CA THR A 255 -11.15 1.31 -2.22
C THR A 255 -12.22 1.36 -3.33
N ARG A 256 -13.03 2.43 -3.42
CA ARG A 256 -14.11 2.51 -4.44
C ARG A 256 -13.62 2.35 -5.88
N PRO A 257 -12.46 2.90 -6.30
CA PRO A 257 -11.94 2.69 -7.65
C PRO A 257 -11.55 1.26 -7.98
N LEU A 258 -11.40 0.36 -6.99
CA LEU A 258 -11.16 -1.06 -7.24
C LEU A 258 -12.30 -1.70 -8.04
N LEU A 259 -13.55 -1.29 -7.77
CA LEU A 259 -14.73 -1.81 -8.45
C LEU A 259 -15.20 -0.86 -9.55
N THR A 260 -14.34 -0.66 -10.54
CA THR A 260 -14.65 0.05 -11.78
C THR A 260 -14.23 -0.78 -12.99
N GLN A 261 -14.78 -0.45 -14.18
CA GLN A 261 -14.44 -1.16 -15.41
C GLN A 261 -12.96 -0.98 -15.78
N GLU A 262 -12.39 0.21 -15.54
CA GLU A 262 -11.00 0.55 -15.82
C GLU A 262 -10.00 -0.03 -14.81
N SER A 263 -10.49 -0.53 -13.66
CA SER A 263 -9.63 -1.20 -12.68
C SER A 263 -9.10 -2.53 -13.24
N PRO A 264 -7.77 -2.78 -13.16
CA PRO A 264 -7.14 -3.96 -13.77
C PRO A 264 -7.25 -5.23 -12.92
N ILE A 265 -7.93 -5.20 -11.78
CA ILE A 265 -8.12 -6.41 -10.97
C ILE A 265 -9.00 -7.43 -11.70
N SER A 266 -8.80 -8.73 -11.41
CA SER A 266 -9.57 -9.79 -12.07
C SER A 266 -11.08 -9.68 -11.76
N ASP A 267 -11.90 -10.22 -12.66
CA ASP A 267 -13.35 -10.28 -12.45
C ASP A 267 -13.74 -11.11 -11.22
N ALA A 268 -12.91 -12.08 -10.85
CA ALA A 268 -13.08 -12.83 -9.61
C ALA A 268 -12.93 -11.92 -8.39
N TRP A 269 -11.94 -11.03 -8.38
CA TRP A 269 -11.80 -10.03 -7.33
C TRP A 269 -12.94 -9.00 -7.33
N LYS A 270 -13.41 -8.54 -8.50
CA LYS A 270 -14.58 -7.65 -8.58
C LYS A 270 -15.81 -8.30 -7.96
N ARG A 271 -16.06 -9.59 -8.25
CA ARG A 271 -17.15 -10.35 -7.62
C ARG A 271 -16.96 -10.53 -6.12
N LYS A 272 -15.72 -10.84 -5.66
CA LYS A 272 -15.41 -11.00 -4.22
C LYS A 272 -15.69 -9.73 -3.44
N LEU A 273 -15.31 -8.55 -3.98
CA LEU A 273 -15.59 -7.27 -3.33
C LEU A 273 -17.08 -7.03 -3.08
N LEU A 274 -17.93 -7.48 -3.98
CA LEU A 274 -19.40 -7.36 -3.85
C LEU A 274 -20.02 -8.28 -2.78
N THR A 275 -19.24 -9.19 -2.21
CA THR A 275 -19.73 -10.13 -1.17
C THR A 275 -19.19 -9.80 0.23
N LEU A 276 -18.34 -8.78 0.36
CA LEU A 276 -17.73 -8.42 1.63
C LEU A 276 -18.77 -7.94 2.64
N GLN A 277 -18.56 -8.34 3.89
CA GLN A 277 -19.35 -7.91 5.04
C GLN A 277 -18.50 -7.03 5.97
N GLU A 278 -19.15 -6.35 6.91
CA GLU A 278 -18.45 -5.60 7.94
C GLU A 278 -17.58 -6.55 8.76
N GLY A 279 -16.28 -6.19 8.91
CA GLY A 279 -15.27 -7.04 9.54
C GLY A 279 -14.43 -7.89 8.58
N ASP A 280 -14.79 -7.98 7.30
CA ASP A 280 -14.02 -8.75 6.30
C ASP A 280 -12.72 -8.04 5.83
N VAL A 281 -12.36 -6.92 6.43
CA VAL A 281 -11.06 -6.27 6.25
C VAL A 281 -10.29 -6.33 7.57
N LEU A 282 -9.11 -6.95 7.54
CA LEU A 282 -8.26 -7.14 8.71
C LEU A 282 -7.12 -6.12 8.73
N LEU A 283 -7.01 -5.35 9.82
CA LEU A 283 -5.82 -4.58 10.16
C LEU A 283 -4.79 -5.52 10.79
N ASN A 284 -3.59 -5.63 10.20
CA ASN A 284 -2.57 -6.61 10.58
C ASN A 284 -1.14 -6.07 10.44
N ARG A 285 -0.15 -6.83 10.94
CA ARG A 285 1.29 -6.53 10.84
C ARG A 285 2.09 -7.62 10.11
N PHE A 286 1.48 -8.39 9.23
CA PHE A 286 2.19 -9.45 8.49
C PHE A 286 3.02 -8.91 7.32
N SER A 287 2.87 -7.63 6.96
CA SER A 287 3.63 -7.02 5.87
C SER A 287 5.14 -7.12 6.08
N PRO A 288 5.91 -7.46 5.03
CA PRO A 288 7.37 -7.50 5.10
C PRO A 288 8.04 -6.15 5.35
N THR A 289 7.29 -5.05 5.29
CA THR A 289 7.73 -3.71 5.67
C THR A 289 7.79 -3.51 7.19
N GLY A 290 7.05 -4.33 7.95
CA GLY A 290 6.85 -4.16 9.38
C GLY A 290 5.79 -3.12 9.77
N PHE A 291 5.18 -2.43 8.80
CA PHE A 291 4.07 -1.51 9.04
C PHE A 291 2.73 -2.26 9.16
N TYR A 292 1.79 -1.65 9.86
CA TYR A 292 0.40 -2.09 9.82
C TYR A 292 -0.17 -1.93 8.41
N SER A 293 -1.05 -2.85 8.04
CA SER A 293 -1.77 -2.80 6.76
C SER A 293 -3.17 -3.39 6.89
N SER A 294 -4.10 -2.88 6.08
CA SER A 294 -5.47 -3.36 6.01
C SER A 294 -5.73 -4.05 4.68
N ALA A 295 -6.22 -5.29 4.74
CA ALA A 295 -6.49 -6.11 3.57
C ALA A 295 -7.72 -7.00 3.78
N VAL A 296 -8.31 -7.47 2.67
CA VAL A 296 -9.45 -8.41 2.70
C VAL A 296 -9.04 -9.71 3.40
N LEU A 297 -9.80 -10.09 4.43
CA LEU A 297 -9.61 -11.31 5.18
C LEU A 297 -10.06 -12.51 4.34
N ASN A 298 -9.10 -13.20 3.78
CA ASN A 298 -9.27 -14.42 2.99
C ASN A 298 -8.37 -15.52 3.55
N ASP A 299 -8.32 -16.67 2.88
CA ASP A 299 -7.53 -17.80 3.36
C ASP A 299 -6.02 -17.52 3.40
N PHE A 300 -5.54 -16.61 2.54
CA PHE A 300 -4.15 -16.12 2.60
C PHE A 300 -3.82 -15.44 3.93
N LEU A 301 -4.65 -14.48 4.37
CA LEU A 301 -4.43 -13.80 5.66
C LEU A 301 -4.68 -14.71 6.86
N LYS A 302 -5.69 -15.59 6.78
CA LYS A 302 -5.94 -16.60 7.82
C LYS A 302 -4.75 -17.55 7.98
N GLU A 303 -4.13 -17.97 6.87
CA GLU A 303 -2.93 -18.81 6.91
C GLU A 303 -1.76 -18.08 7.57
N LEU A 304 -1.53 -16.80 7.26
CA LEU A 304 -0.50 -15.99 7.90
C LEU A 304 -0.73 -15.87 9.42
N GLN A 305 -1.96 -15.63 9.84
CA GLN A 305 -2.34 -15.57 11.25
C GLN A 305 -2.07 -16.88 11.96
N GLN A 306 -2.62 -17.99 11.46
CA GLN A 306 -2.45 -19.32 12.02
C GLN A 306 -0.98 -19.76 12.03
N ARG A 307 -0.22 -19.39 11.00
CA ARG A 307 1.23 -19.66 10.93
C ARG A 307 1.98 -18.91 12.04
N SER A 308 1.59 -17.67 12.31
CA SER A 308 2.18 -16.87 13.39
C SER A 308 1.81 -17.38 14.78
N GLU A 309 0.66 -18.03 14.92
CA GLU A 309 0.19 -18.64 16.18
C GLU A 309 0.91 -19.96 16.47
N ARG A 310 1.33 -20.71 15.44
CA ARG A 310 2.12 -21.95 15.60
C ARG A 310 3.59 -21.63 15.86
N GLN A 311 3.85 -20.91 16.93
CA GLN A 311 5.16 -20.37 17.30
C GLN A 311 5.54 -20.75 18.73
N VAL A 312 6.80 -21.14 18.95
CA VAL A 312 7.36 -21.43 20.28
C VAL A 312 8.74 -20.81 20.45
N ALA A 313 9.06 -20.39 21.66
CA ALA A 313 10.42 -20.06 22.04
C ALA A 313 11.24 -21.34 22.21
N TYR A 314 12.55 -21.28 21.97
CA TYR A 314 13.43 -22.44 22.11
C TYR A 314 14.84 -22.02 22.55
N THR A 315 15.55 -22.97 23.14
CA THR A 315 16.98 -22.88 23.43
C THR A 315 17.73 -24.06 22.79
N VAL A 316 19.04 -23.93 22.62
CA VAL A 316 19.90 -25.01 22.07
C VAL A 316 20.45 -25.90 23.16
N GLU A 317 20.36 -25.46 24.42
CA GLU A 317 20.74 -26.17 25.64
C GLU A 317 19.63 -26.01 26.67
N PRO A 318 19.47 -26.95 27.65
CA PRO A 318 18.42 -26.81 28.66
C PRO A 318 18.75 -25.62 29.57
N VAL A 319 17.85 -24.61 29.58
CA VAL A 319 17.99 -23.38 30.37
C VAL A 319 16.61 -22.95 30.90
N GLY A 320 16.53 -22.70 32.22
CA GLY A 320 15.32 -22.20 32.87
C GLY A 320 14.14 -23.16 32.68
N GLU A 321 13.05 -22.68 32.11
CA GLU A 321 11.85 -23.49 31.82
C GLU A 321 11.96 -24.31 30.52
N HIS A 322 12.97 -24.04 29.69
CA HIS A 322 13.23 -24.75 28.43
C HIS A 322 14.04 -26.04 28.72
N VAL A 323 13.38 -27.05 29.24
CA VAL A 323 14.00 -28.33 29.67
C VAL A 323 13.52 -29.55 28.87
N ALA A 324 12.46 -29.39 28.08
CA ALA A 324 11.86 -30.48 27.32
C ALA A 324 12.58 -30.63 25.97
N PRO A 325 13.30 -31.78 25.72
CA PRO A 325 13.95 -32.02 24.45
C PRO A 325 12.90 -32.21 23.33
N PHE A 326 13.17 -31.64 22.17
CA PHE A 326 12.31 -31.76 20.99
C PHE A 326 13.15 -31.76 19.71
N ASN A 327 12.87 -32.71 18.81
CA ASN A 327 13.54 -32.76 17.51
C ASN A 327 12.75 -32.01 16.45
N VAL A 328 13.38 -31.08 15.73
CA VAL A 328 12.75 -30.25 14.72
C VAL A 328 13.28 -30.46 13.32
N GLY A 329 12.36 -30.45 12.33
CA GLY A 329 12.64 -30.57 10.91
C GLY A 329 13.17 -31.97 10.49
N ALA A 330 13.30 -32.16 9.18
CA ALA A 330 13.70 -33.48 8.62
C ALA A 330 15.08 -33.98 9.10
N ARG A 331 15.96 -33.07 9.56
CA ARG A 331 17.31 -33.45 10.09
C ARG A 331 17.31 -33.76 11.58
N GLY A 332 16.17 -33.70 12.25
CA GLY A 332 16.04 -34.03 13.66
C GLY A 332 16.90 -33.17 14.59
N ARG A 333 17.04 -31.86 14.30
CA ARG A 333 17.85 -30.98 15.15
C ARG A 333 17.23 -30.88 16.53
N LEU A 334 18.00 -31.18 17.57
CA LEU A 334 17.58 -31.08 18.96
C LEU A 334 17.48 -29.59 19.39
N VAL A 335 16.37 -29.25 20.01
CA VAL A 335 16.10 -27.98 20.72
C VAL A 335 15.41 -28.31 22.05
N TYR A 336 15.38 -27.30 22.94
CA TYR A 336 14.68 -27.42 24.21
C TYR A 336 13.56 -26.42 24.28
N LEU A 337 12.36 -26.88 24.61
CA LEU A 337 11.12 -26.12 24.74
C LEU A 337 10.66 -26.13 26.19
N THR A 338 9.68 -25.28 26.52
CA THR A 338 8.91 -25.49 27.76
C THR A 338 8.06 -26.77 27.61
N LEU A 339 7.57 -27.32 28.71
CA LEU A 339 6.67 -28.50 28.63
C LEU A 339 5.39 -28.17 27.87
N HIS A 340 4.82 -27.00 28.09
CA HIS A 340 3.62 -26.53 27.40
C HIS A 340 3.84 -26.38 25.89
N ASP A 341 4.94 -25.75 25.50
CA ASP A 341 5.28 -25.53 24.09
C ASP A 341 5.60 -26.83 23.37
N ARG A 342 6.26 -27.80 24.07
CA ARG A 342 6.51 -29.13 23.52
C ARG A 342 5.19 -29.84 23.18
N ASP A 343 4.22 -29.81 24.09
CA ASP A 343 2.93 -30.46 23.88
C ASP A 343 2.15 -29.82 22.73
N SER A 344 2.25 -28.49 22.57
CA SER A 344 1.70 -27.75 21.42
C SER A 344 2.42 -28.13 20.11
N ALA A 345 3.75 -28.17 20.11
CA ALA A 345 4.55 -28.53 18.95
C ALA A 345 4.28 -29.99 18.52
N GLN A 346 4.10 -30.91 19.49
CA GLN A 346 3.74 -32.33 19.21
C GLN A 346 2.40 -32.41 18.46
N ARG A 347 1.38 -31.65 18.91
CA ARG A 347 0.08 -31.60 18.20
C ARG A 347 0.25 -31.09 16.78
N TRP A 348 0.96 -29.95 16.59
CA TRP A 348 1.19 -29.39 15.24
C TRP A 348 1.94 -30.39 14.32
N VAL A 349 2.94 -31.09 14.84
CA VAL A 349 3.65 -32.12 14.07
C VAL A 349 2.71 -33.27 13.70
N ALA A 350 1.83 -33.71 14.61
CA ALA A 350 0.82 -34.72 14.33
C ALA A 350 -0.19 -34.26 13.27
N ASP A 351 -0.51 -32.96 13.22
CA ASP A 351 -1.38 -32.33 12.22
C ASP A 351 -0.66 -32.06 10.87
N GLY A 352 0.61 -32.45 10.72
CA GLY A 352 1.37 -32.37 9.47
C GLY A 352 2.25 -31.12 9.36
N PHE A 353 2.35 -30.26 10.37
CA PHE A 353 3.26 -29.10 10.40
C PHE A 353 4.65 -29.55 10.88
N THR A 354 5.33 -30.37 10.09
CA THR A 354 6.56 -31.08 10.48
C THR A 354 7.85 -30.26 10.27
N GLU A 355 7.79 -29.15 9.53
CA GLU A 355 8.93 -28.24 9.32
C GLU A 355 8.92 -27.09 10.33
N ALA A 356 10.10 -26.82 10.93
CA ALA A 356 10.28 -25.71 11.86
C ALA A 356 11.21 -24.65 11.26
N LEU A 357 10.70 -23.45 11.05
CA LEU A 357 11.43 -22.31 10.51
C LEU A 357 11.78 -21.32 11.63
N ARG A 358 13.03 -20.83 11.62
CA ARG A 358 13.50 -19.84 12.59
C ARG A 358 13.01 -18.45 12.24
N THR A 359 12.64 -17.69 13.26
CA THR A 359 12.26 -16.28 13.15
C THR A 359 13.40 -15.35 13.62
N PRO A 360 13.33 -14.05 13.34
CA PRO A 360 14.33 -13.07 13.80
C PRO A 360 14.43 -12.97 15.32
N ASP A 361 13.35 -13.18 16.05
CA ASP A 361 13.23 -13.08 17.51
C ASP A 361 13.56 -14.41 18.23
N SER A 362 14.27 -15.31 17.54
CA SER A 362 14.76 -16.57 18.09
C SER A 362 13.66 -17.53 18.54
N THR A 363 12.51 -17.52 17.83
CA THR A 363 11.47 -18.54 17.97
C THR A 363 11.45 -19.47 16.76
N LEU A 364 10.63 -20.52 16.83
CA LEU A 364 10.33 -21.46 15.75
C LEU A 364 8.86 -21.35 15.40
N ILE A 365 8.56 -21.26 14.11
CA ILE A 365 7.21 -21.48 13.60
C ILE A 365 7.10 -22.83 12.92
N PHE A 366 5.95 -23.49 13.06
CA PHE A 366 5.69 -24.80 12.47
C PHE A 366 4.81 -24.65 11.22
N VAL A 367 5.29 -25.26 10.13
CA VAL A 367 4.62 -25.23 8.81
C VAL A 367 4.68 -26.62 8.16
N THR A 368 3.85 -26.83 7.14
CA THR A 368 3.93 -28.05 6.33
C THR A 368 5.18 -28.02 5.44
N PRO A 369 5.73 -29.18 5.03
CA PRO A 369 6.90 -29.24 4.13
C PRO A 369 6.71 -28.45 2.81
N PRO A 370 5.55 -28.53 2.10
CA PRO A 370 5.32 -27.69 0.92
C PRO A 370 5.38 -26.20 1.21
N LYS A 371 4.79 -25.75 2.32
CA LYS A 371 4.83 -24.33 2.71
C LYS A 371 6.24 -23.88 3.08
N ALA A 372 7.02 -24.71 3.75
CA ALA A 372 8.44 -24.42 4.04
C ALA A 372 9.26 -24.25 2.75
N LEU A 373 9.02 -25.09 1.75
CA LEU A 373 9.67 -25.00 0.45
C LEU A 373 9.27 -23.70 -0.28
N GLU A 374 7.98 -23.37 -0.32
CA GLU A 374 7.47 -22.12 -0.91
C GLU A 374 8.13 -20.88 -0.27
N ILE A 375 8.11 -20.80 1.07
CA ILE A 375 8.73 -19.67 1.81
C ILE A 375 10.21 -19.53 1.46
N ARG A 376 10.97 -20.63 1.50
CA ARG A 376 12.42 -20.61 1.20
C ARG A 376 12.69 -20.21 -0.24
N THR A 377 11.88 -20.71 -1.19
CA THR A 377 11.99 -20.37 -2.62
C THR A 377 11.74 -18.88 -2.86
N ASP A 378 10.70 -18.33 -2.27
CA ASP A 378 10.38 -16.89 -2.38
C ASP A 378 11.46 -16.03 -1.73
N GLN A 379 12.04 -16.47 -0.62
CA GLN A 379 13.16 -15.77 0.04
C GLN A 379 14.44 -15.79 -0.80
N ILE A 380 14.73 -16.89 -1.48
CA ILE A 380 15.91 -17.02 -2.37
C ILE A 380 15.73 -16.18 -3.64
N ASN A 381 14.54 -16.21 -4.24
CA ASN A 381 14.20 -15.51 -5.47
C ASN A 381 13.86 -14.02 -5.26
N CYS A 382 14.18 -13.47 -4.10
CA CYS A 382 13.93 -12.07 -3.80
C CYS A 382 14.55 -11.15 -4.86
N MET A 383 13.75 -10.20 -5.38
CA MET A 383 14.14 -9.17 -6.34
C MET A 383 14.42 -7.81 -5.71
N GLY A 384 14.36 -7.69 -4.37
CA GLY A 384 14.68 -6.44 -3.67
C GLY A 384 13.67 -5.32 -3.92
N CYS A 385 12.37 -5.60 -3.88
CA CYS A 385 11.31 -4.63 -4.18
C CYS A 385 11.08 -3.56 -3.10
N LEU A 386 11.57 -3.77 -1.89
CA LEU A 386 11.52 -2.84 -0.76
C LEU A 386 12.91 -2.31 -0.40
N SER A 387 12.99 -1.14 0.23
CA SER A 387 14.24 -0.61 0.77
C SER A 387 14.83 -1.53 1.85
N ALA A 388 13.95 -2.11 2.68
CA ALA A 388 14.26 -3.19 3.60
C ALA A 388 13.08 -4.17 3.68
N CYS A 389 13.37 -5.47 3.64
CA CYS A 389 12.38 -6.53 3.64
C CYS A 389 12.63 -7.50 4.79
N GLN A 390 11.69 -7.61 5.73
CA GLN A 390 11.82 -8.55 6.84
C GLN A 390 11.70 -10.01 6.37
N PHE A 391 10.81 -10.28 5.40
CA PHE A 391 10.57 -11.63 4.89
C PHE A 391 11.81 -12.28 4.29
N SER A 392 12.54 -11.57 3.43
CA SER A 392 13.73 -12.10 2.73
C SER A 392 15.06 -11.62 3.31
N ASN A 393 15.05 -10.79 4.34
CA ASN A 393 16.17 -10.04 4.92
C ASN A 393 16.93 -9.14 3.93
N TRP A 394 16.31 -8.78 2.81
CA TRP A 394 16.88 -7.85 1.86
C TRP A 394 16.98 -6.44 2.44
N ALA A 395 18.06 -5.73 2.13
CA ALA A 395 18.15 -4.29 2.28
C ALA A 395 18.94 -3.67 1.13
N GLN A 396 18.57 -2.46 0.75
CA GLN A 396 19.25 -1.67 -0.28
C GLN A 396 20.51 -1.03 0.30
N ASN A 397 21.53 -1.84 0.56
CA ASN A 397 22.85 -1.44 1.03
C ASN A 397 23.92 -2.29 0.34
N GLU A 398 25.20 -2.02 0.64
CA GLU A 398 26.32 -2.76 0.05
C GLU A 398 26.27 -4.26 0.31
N ALA A 399 25.78 -4.67 1.46
CA ALA A 399 25.67 -6.08 1.85
C ALA A 399 24.42 -6.77 1.25
N ALA A 400 23.47 -6.03 0.66
CA ALA A 400 22.18 -6.50 0.17
C ALA A 400 21.37 -7.29 1.25
N THR A 401 21.54 -6.91 2.51
CA THR A 401 20.90 -7.58 3.65
C THR A 401 20.65 -6.64 4.81
N THR A 402 19.58 -6.88 5.57
CA THR A 402 19.31 -6.20 6.85
C THR A 402 20.26 -6.63 7.98
N GLY A 403 21.06 -7.70 7.77
CA GLY A 403 21.84 -8.35 8.82
C GLY A 403 21.02 -9.19 9.80
N LYS A 404 19.69 -9.16 9.72
CA LYS A 404 18.79 -9.98 10.54
C LYS A 404 18.46 -11.30 9.85
N LYS A 405 17.93 -12.28 10.58
CA LYS A 405 17.35 -13.47 9.98
C LYS A 405 16.10 -13.10 9.18
N THR A 406 15.78 -13.93 8.18
CA THR A 406 14.49 -13.84 7.45
C THR A 406 13.33 -14.10 8.38
N ASP A 407 12.19 -13.43 8.17
CA ASP A 407 10.97 -13.66 8.94
C ASP A 407 9.95 -14.48 8.14
N PRO A 408 9.84 -15.78 8.41
CA PRO A 408 8.92 -16.65 7.68
C PRO A 408 7.44 -16.46 8.08
N ARG A 409 7.13 -15.57 9.03
CA ARG A 409 5.75 -15.19 9.37
C ARG A 409 5.17 -14.21 8.37
N SER A 410 6.02 -13.54 7.60
CA SER A 410 5.66 -12.62 6.52
C SER A 410 5.59 -13.34 5.15
N TYR A 411 5.56 -12.59 4.07
CA TYR A 411 5.34 -13.07 2.70
C TYR A 411 6.06 -12.21 1.65
N CYS A 412 6.15 -12.71 0.41
CA CYS A 412 6.67 -11.94 -0.72
C CYS A 412 5.59 -10.98 -1.25
N ILE A 413 5.66 -9.71 -0.87
CA ILE A 413 4.64 -8.71 -1.23
C ILE A 413 4.56 -8.45 -2.74
N GLN A 414 5.70 -8.44 -3.44
CA GLN A 414 5.74 -8.23 -4.89
C GLN A 414 4.93 -9.29 -5.62
N LYS A 415 5.25 -10.57 -5.40
CA LYS A 415 4.58 -11.72 -6.01
C LYS A 415 3.09 -11.72 -5.72
N THR A 416 2.72 -11.49 -4.47
CA THR A 416 1.34 -11.60 -4.00
C THR A 416 0.46 -10.50 -4.56
N LEU A 417 0.95 -9.24 -4.63
CA LEU A 417 0.20 -8.11 -5.18
C LEU A 417 0.11 -8.17 -6.72
N GLN A 418 1.15 -8.62 -7.41
CA GLN A 418 1.09 -8.78 -8.86
C GLN A 418 0.07 -9.84 -9.30
N ALA A 419 -0.13 -10.88 -8.50
CA ALA A 419 -1.05 -11.98 -8.81
C ALA A 419 -2.52 -11.53 -8.92
N ILE A 420 -2.94 -10.46 -8.25
CA ILE A 420 -4.34 -9.97 -8.21
C ILE A 420 -4.92 -9.71 -9.61
N ARG A 421 -4.10 -9.34 -10.58
CA ARG A 421 -4.53 -8.99 -11.94
C ARG A 421 -4.61 -10.20 -12.88
N HIS A 422 -3.92 -11.29 -12.53
CA HIS A 422 -3.69 -12.42 -13.44
C HIS A 422 -4.29 -13.73 -12.96
N SER A 423 -4.80 -13.80 -11.75
CA SER A 423 -5.31 -15.01 -11.17
C SER A 423 -6.71 -14.80 -10.60
N ASP A 424 -7.55 -15.79 -10.81
CA ASP A 424 -8.90 -15.86 -10.26
C ASP A 424 -8.93 -16.48 -8.85
N ASP A 425 -7.77 -16.86 -8.33
CA ASP A 425 -7.65 -17.44 -6.99
C ASP A 425 -7.61 -16.37 -5.90
N VAL A 426 -8.78 -15.80 -5.63
CA VAL A 426 -8.96 -14.70 -4.67
C VAL A 426 -8.65 -15.09 -3.23
N GLU A 427 -8.65 -16.40 -2.91
CA GLU A 427 -8.42 -16.85 -1.53
C GLU A 427 -6.93 -16.91 -1.17
N PHE A 428 -6.02 -16.98 -2.16
CA PHE A 428 -4.57 -17.08 -1.93
C PHE A 428 -3.76 -15.86 -2.38
N GLN A 429 -4.42 -14.70 -2.52
CA GLN A 429 -3.80 -13.44 -2.91
C GLN A 429 -4.06 -12.35 -1.87
N LEU A 430 -3.25 -11.30 -1.87
CA LEU A 430 -3.40 -10.16 -0.98
C LEU A 430 -4.13 -9.00 -1.68
N MET A 431 -5.33 -8.67 -1.25
CA MET A 431 -6.07 -7.49 -1.70
C MET A 431 -6.09 -6.43 -0.58
N PHE A 432 -5.37 -5.35 -0.77
CA PHE A 432 -5.50 -4.19 0.10
C PHE A 432 -6.82 -3.46 -0.12
N ALA A 433 -7.57 -3.24 0.94
CA ALA A 433 -8.83 -2.51 0.94
C ALA A 433 -9.03 -1.80 2.27
N GLY A 434 -9.74 -0.68 2.26
CA GLY A 434 -10.15 0.04 3.48
C GLY A 434 -11.34 -0.63 4.16
N HIS A 435 -11.52 -0.33 5.44
CA HIS A 435 -12.55 -0.97 6.28
C HIS A 435 -13.99 -0.73 5.81
N ASN A 436 -14.25 0.28 4.97
CA ASN A 436 -15.55 0.51 4.36
C ASN A 436 -15.82 -0.34 3.10
N ALA A 437 -14.95 -1.28 2.73
CA ALA A 437 -15.13 -2.14 1.54
C ALA A 437 -16.42 -2.99 1.59
N TYR A 438 -16.92 -3.34 2.78
CA TYR A 438 -18.21 -4.03 2.94
C TYR A 438 -19.38 -3.28 2.31
N ARG A 439 -19.27 -1.96 2.14
CA ARG A 439 -20.31 -1.13 1.51
C ARG A 439 -20.52 -1.45 0.03
N PHE A 440 -19.59 -2.13 -0.65
CA PHE A 440 -19.85 -2.64 -2.01
C PHE A 440 -21.06 -3.55 -2.06
N ALA A 441 -21.26 -4.41 -1.06
CA ALA A 441 -22.39 -5.32 -0.98
C ALA A 441 -23.71 -4.61 -0.65
N SER A 442 -23.67 -3.47 0.04
CA SER A 442 -24.86 -2.76 0.54
C SER A 442 -25.21 -1.49 -0.23
N ASP A 443 -24.30 -0.94 -1.02
CA ASP A 443 -24.56 0.27 -1.82
C ASP A 443 -25.37 -0.09 -3.07
N PRO A 444 -26.60 0.46 -3.23
CA PRO A 444 -27.46 0.18 -4.38
C PRO A 444 -26.80 0.48 -5.74
N PHE A 445 -25.74 1.29 -5.76
CA PHE A 445 -24.99 1.59 -6.98
C PHE A 445 -24.39 0.34 -7.62
N TYR A 446 -24.01 -0.63 -6.81
CA TYR A 446 -23.42 -1.90 -7.26
C TYR A 446 -24.43 -3.07 -7.29
N ALA A 447 -25.73 -2.77 -7.18
CA ALA A 447 -26.76 -3.81 -7.17
C ALA A 447 -26.69 -4.69 -8.43
N ASN A 448 -27.06 -5.97 -8.28
CA ASN A 448 -27.02 -6.98 -9.35
C ASN A 448 -25.61 -7.19 -9.99
N GLY A 449 -24.55 -6.89 -9.25
CA GLY A 449 -23.19 -7.06 -9.74
C GLY A 449 -22.73 -5.97 -10.73
N TYR A 450 -23.39 -4.81 -10.71
CA TYR A 450 -23.02 -3.71 -11.59
C TYR A 450 -21.62 -3.18 -11.27
N VAL A 451 -20.79 -3.09 -12.31
CA VAL A 451 -19.45 -2.51 -12.26
C VAL A 451 -19.44 -1.21 -13.07
N PRO A 452 -19.43 -0.04 -12.41
CA PRO A 452 -19.49 1.25 -13.11
C PRO A 452 -18.17 1.57 -13.84
N THR A 453 -18.23 2.50 -14.77
CA THR A 453 -17.05 3.22 -15.25
C THR A 453 -16.56 4.20 -14.18
N VAL A 454 -15.30 4.65 -14.29
CA VAL A 454 -14.78 5.74 -13.45
C VAL A 454 -15.62 7.01 -13.59
N ARG A 455 -16.07 7.33 -14.81
CA ARG A 455 -16.95 8.50 -15.05
C ARG A 455 -18.23 8.42 -14.20
N GLU A 456 -18.94 7.31 -14.28
CA GLU A 456 -20.17 7.10 -13.51
C GLU A 456 -19.92 7.13 -12.00
N LEU A 457 -18.78 6.61 -11.54
CA LEU A 457 -18.40 6.73 -10.14
C LEU A 457 -18.16 8.19 -9.72
N VAL A 458 -17.43 8.98 -10.53
CA VAL A 458 -17.18 10.40 -10.23
C VAL A 458 -18.48 11.21 -10.26
N GLU A 459 -19.36 10.97 -11.23
CA GLU A 459 -20.69 11.59 -11.30
C GLU A 459 -21.54 11.24 -10.05
N ARG A 460 -21.48 9.98 -9.62
CA ARG A 460 -22.17 9.52 -8.41
C ARG A 460 -21.64 10.22 -7.16
N LEU A 461 -20.31 10.35 -7.02
CA LEU A 461 -19.68 11.05 -5.90
C LEU A 461 -20.10 12.53 -5.83
N GLN A 462 -20.25 13.21 -6.96
CA GLN A 462 -20.70 14.61 -6.99
C GLN A 462 -22.13 14.78 -6.45
N THR A 463 -22.97 13.75 -6.50
CA THR A 463 -24.31 13.77 -5.88
C THR A 463 -24.28 13.54 -4.37
N GLY A 464 -23.12 13.25 -3.79
CA GLY A 464 -22.94 12.90 -2.37
C GLY A 464 -23.04 11.41 -2.07
N ASN A 465 -23.17 10.57 -3.06
CA ASN A 465 -23.40 9.14 -2.92
C ASN A 465 -22.18 8.30 -3.32
#